data_1a7059b194de5e678d83f5350e524cd6
#
_entry.id   1a7059b194de5e678d83f5350e524cd6
#
_cell.length_a   1.000
_cell.length_b   1.000
_cell.length_c   1.000
_cell.angle_alpha   90.00
_cell.angle_beta   90.00
_cell.angle_gamma   90.00
#
_symmetry.space_group_name_H-M   'P 1'
#
loop_
_entity.id
_entity.type
_entity.pdbx_description
1 polymer ?
#
loop_
_entity_poly.entity_id
_entity_poly.type
_entity_poly.pdbx_seq_one_letter_code
_entity_poly.pdbx_strand_id
1 'polypeptide(L)'
;MFKISAMDHIVLNVPDIERSMAFYTQVLGLESERWEEFRQGKVPFPSVRVSPETVIDLFPMKPGQTLASGEGLLNLNHFTMVVDAADFDTFQKHLSEHGVPIDEGPGRRWGARGYGMSVYFSDPDGNRIEVRCYPLGM
;
A
#
# COMPACT_ATOMS: atom_id res chain seq x y z
N MET A 1 -7.29 -7.26 -31.28
CA MET A 1 -7.35 -7.61 -29.83
C MET A 1 -6.77 -6.48 -29.00
N PHE A 2 -7.40 -6.17 -27.91
CA PHE A 2 -6.92 -5.15 -26.99
C PHE A 2 -5.85 -5.73 -26.07
N LYS A 3 -5.12 -4.84 -25.37
CA LYS A 3 -4.14 -5.21 -24.35
C LYS A 3 -4.36 -4.29 -23.16
N ILE A 4 -4.47 -4.87 -21.96
CA ILE A 4 -4.52 -4.10 -20.73
C ILE A 4 -3.11 -3.56 -20.48
N SER A 5 -2.98 -2.25 -20.28
CA SER A 5 -1.67 -1.58 -20.22
C SER A 5 -1.19 -1.28 -18.81
N ALA A 6 -2.11 -1.12 -17.84
CA ALA A 6 -1.73 -0.76 -16.48
C ALA A 6 -2.89 -1.00 -15.52
N MET A 7 -2.57 -0.96 -14.23
CA MET A 7 -3.58 -0.83 -13.20
C MET A 7 -3.71 0.66 -12.86
N ASP A 8 -4.92 1.21 -12.99
CA ASP A 8 -5.17 2.63 -12.75
C ASP A 8 -5.21 2.96 -11.26
N HIS A 9 -6.06 2.29 -10.52
CA HIS A 9 -6.15 2.51 -9.08
C HIS A 9 -6.78 1.32 -8.36
N ILE A 10 -6.52 1.25 -7.05
CA ILE A 10 -7.28 0.42 -6.12
C ILE A 10 -7.93 1.34 -5.10
N VAL A 11 -8.99 0.86 -4.46
CA VAL A 11 -9.73 1.65 -3.48
C VAL A 11 -9.74 0.91 -2.15
N LEU A 12 -9.35 1.61 -1.08
CA LEU A 12 -9.39 1.08 0.27
C LEU A 12 -10.44 1.85 1.07
N ASN A 13 -11.31 1.13 1.74
CA ASN A 13 -12.23 1.74 2.71
C ASN A 13 -11.48 1.95 4.01
N VAL A 14 -11.46 3.19 4.51
CA VAL A 14 -10.68 3.54 5.70
C VAL A 14 -11.56 4.16 6.78
N PRO A 15 -11.55 3.61 8.00
CA PRO A 15 -12.33 4.17 9.11
C PRO A 15 -11.73 5.45 9.68
N ASP A 16 -10.41 5.64 9.58
CA ASP A 16 -9.70 6.82 10.08
C ASP A 16 -8.80 7.36 8.97
N ILE A 17 -9.32 8.34 8.24
CA ILE A 17 -8.64 8.89 7.06
C ILE A 17 -7.32 9.58 7.41
N GLU A 18 -7.25 10.26 8.55
CA GLU A 18 -6.01 10.92 9.00
C GLU A 18 -4.92 9.90 9.27
N ARG A 19 -5.26 8.82 9.95
CA ARG A 19 -4.32 7.73 10.27
C ARG A 19 -3.82 7.05 9.00
N SER A 20 -4.74 6.73 8.09
CA SER A 20 -4.37 6.08 6.82
C SER A 20 -3.52 7.00 5.96
N MET A 21 -3.88 8.27 5.83
CA MET A 21 -3.10 9.24 5.06
C MET A 21 -1.69 9.38 5.65
N ALA A 22 -1.56 9.47 6.97
CA ALA A 22 -0.26 9.54 7.64
C ALA A 22 0.59 8.30 7.33
N PHE A 23 -0.01 7.11 7.36
CA PHE A 23 0.71 5.88 7.06
C PHE A 23 1.25 5.88 5.62
N TYR A 24 0.38 6.12 4.65
CA TYR A 24 0.78 6.01 3.24
C TYR A 24 1.75 7.11 2.82
N THR A 25 1.69 8.29 3.43
CA THR A 25 2.62 9.39 3.09
C THR A 25 3.91 9.34 3.91
N GLN A 26 3.83 9.07 5.21
CA GLN A 26 5.01 9.14 6.10
C GLN A 26 5.76 7.81 6.18
N VAL A 27 5.05 6.69 6.23
CA VAL A 27 5.70 5.37 6.28
C VAL A 27 6.11 4.92 4.88
N LEU A 28 5.18 4.95 3.93
CA LEU A 28 5.47 4.48 2.56
C LEU A 28 6.03 5.58 1.65
N GLY A 29 6.03 6.83 2.09
CA GLY A 29 6.62 7.92 1.32
C GLY A 29 5.87 8.29 0.04
N LEU A 30 4.60 7.93 -0.07
CA LEU A 30 3.80 8.23 -1.26
C LEU A 30 3.33 9.69 -1.21
N GLU A 31 3.19 10.32 -2.38
CA GLU A 31 2.66 11.67 -2.46
C GLU A 31 1.15 11.66 -2.30
N SER A 32 0.63 12.58 -1.49
CA SER A 32 -0.82 12.76 -1.37
C SER A 32 -1.38 13.49 -2.59
N GLU A 33 -2.58 13.10 -2.98
CA GLU A 33 -3.35 13.74 -4.04
C GLU A 33 -4.67 14.22 -3.47
N ARG A 34 -5.00 15.50 -3.71
CA ARG A 34 -6.27 16.11 -3.31
C ARG A 34 -6.53 16.10 -1.80
N TRP A 35 -5.48 16.02 -0.98
CA TRP A 35 -5.63 15.99 0.46
C TRP A 35 -6.27 17.30 1.00
N GLU A 36 -5.77 18.44 0.53
CA GLU A 36 -6.29 19.73 0.96
C GLU A 36 -7.71 19.96 0.45
N GLU A 37 -8.00 19.60 -0.80
CA GLU A 37 -9.34 19.69 -1.36
C GLU A 37 -10.32 18.80 -0.61
N PHE A 38 -9.90 17.62 -0.19
CA PHE A 38 -10.71 16.73 0.64
C PHE A 38 -11.00 17.37 2.00
N ARG A 39 -9.98 17.92 2.66
CA ARG A 39 -10.14 18.55 3.97
C ARG A 39 -11.06 19.76 3.91
N GLN A 40 -11.11 20.45 2.78
CA GLN A 40 -12.01 21.58 2.54
C GLN A 40 -13.41 21.15 2.07
N GLY A 41 -13.65 19.85 1.96
CA GLY A 41 -14.94 19.33 1.50
C GLY A 41 -15.20 19.45 0.02
N LYS A 42 -14.19 19.74 -0.79
CA LYS A 42 -14.33 19.95 -2.23
C LYS A 42 -14.37 18.65 -3.03
N VAL A 43 -13.81 17.58 -2.50
CA VAL A 43 -13.80 16.25 -3.12
C VAL A 43 -14.17 15.20 -2.08
N PRO A 44 -14.75 14.06 -2.49
CA PRO A 44 -15.25 13.06 -1.53
C PRO A 44 -14.17 12.15 -0.95
N PHE A 45 -12.97 12.09 -1.54
CA PHE A 45 -11.87 11.25 -1.04
C PHE A 45 -10.53 11.78 -1.54
N PRO A 46 -9.46 11.57 -0.76
CA PRO A 46 -8.09 11.79 -1.22
C PRO A 46 -7.50 10.53 -1.81
N SER A 47 -6.32 10.65 -2.40
CA SER A 47 -5.56 9.52 -2.95
C SER A 47 -4.10 9.67 -2.58
N VAL A 48 -3.34 8.58 -2.76
CA VAL A 48 -1.88 8.59 -2.70
C VAL A 48 -1.33 8.01 -3.99
N ARG A 49 -0.25 8.59 -4.49
CA ARG A 49 0.32 8.24 -5.78
C ARG A 49 1.42 7.20 -5.64
N VAL A 50 1.24 6.05 -6.28
CA VAL A 50 2.23 4.96 -6.31
C VAL A 50 3.21 5.15 -7.45
N SER A 51 2.69 5.49 -8.64
CA SER A 51 3.46 5.69 -9.86
C SER A 51 2.73 6.68 -10.76
N PRO A 52 3.32 7.11 -11.90
CA PRO A 52 2.61 8.00 -12.81
C PRO A 52 1.25 7.48 -13.26
N GLU A 53 1.07 6.16 -13.31
CA GLU A 53 -0.15 5.53 -13.81
C GLU A 53 -1.07 4.99 -12.71
N THR A 54 -0.64 4.93 -11.45
CA THR A 54 -1.37 4.18 -10.42
C THR A 54 -1.49 4.98 -9.13
N VAL A 55 -2.70 5.11 -8.62
CA VAL A 55 -2.98 5.68 -7.30
C VAL A 55 -3.73 4.68 -6.42
N ILE A 56 -3.72 4.93 -5.12
CA ILE A 56 -4.60 4.27 -4.15
C ILE A 56 -5.58 5.35 -3.66
N ASP A 57 -6.87 5.12 -3.87
CA ASP A 57 -7.92 5.99 -3.34
C ASP A 57 -8.27 5.56 -1.92
N LEU A 58 -8.38 6.53 -1.01
CA LEU A 58 -8.75 6.28 0.37
C LEU A 58 -10.16 6.79 0.60
N PHE A 59 -11.12 5.87 0.69
CA PHE A 59 -12.53 6.21 0.84
C PHE A 59 -12.88 6.26 2.33
N PRO A 60 -13.25 7.44 2.87
CA PRO A 60 -13.70 7.51 4.25
C PRO A 60 -14.96 6.67 4.43
N MET A 61 -14.98 5.84 5.46
CA MET A 61 -16.16 5.04 5.79
C MET A 61 -17.25 5.94 6.35
N LYS A 62 -18.49 5.64 5.99
CA LYS A 62 -19.65 6.37 6.47
C LYS A 62 -20.01 5.90 7.89
N PRO A 63 -20.69 6.74 8.70
CA PRO A 63 -21.19 6.30 10.00
C PRO A 63 -22.01 5.02 9.89
N GLY A 64 -21.75 4.07 10.79
CA GLY A 64 -22.42 2.78 10.81
C GLY A 64 -21.79 1.70 9.94
N GLN A 65 -20.83 2.04 9.09
CA GLN A 65 -20.06 1.06 8.33
C GLN A 65 -18.91 0.52 9.18
N THR A 66 -18.59 -0.76 9.00
CA THR A 66 -17.46 -1.40 9.67
C THR A 66 -16.67 -2.22 8.65
N LEU A 67 -15.36 -2.36 8.91
CA LEU A 67 -14.54 -3.25 8.10
C LEU A 67 -14.94 -4.70 8.37
N ALA A 68 -14.98 -5.50 7.30
CA ALA A 68 -15.14 -6.94 7.45
C ALA A 68 -13.91 -7.50 8.18
N SER A 69 -14.13 -8.37 9.15
CA SER A 69 -13.05 -9.00 9.89
C SER A 69 -13.39 -10.46 10.15
N GLY A 70 -12.35 -11.25 10.36
CA GLY A 70 -12.48 -12.66 10.65
C GLY A 70 -12.00 -13.53 9.51
N GLU A 71 -11.70 -14.77 9.86
CA GLU A 71 -11.22 -15.76 8.90
C GLU A 71 -12.29 -16.05 7.85
N GLY A 72 -11.89 -16.14 6.60
CA GLY A 72 -12.79 -16.42 5.49
C GLY A 72 -13.47 -15.20 4.89
N LEU A 73 -13.28 -14.01 5.46
CA LEU A 73 -13.88 -12.78 4.95
C LEU A 73 -12.89 -11.91 4.15
N LEU A 74 -11.69 -12.41 3.93
CA LEU A 74 -10.63 -11.68 3.24
C LEU A 74 -10.76 -11.87 1.73
N ASN A 75 -11.21 -10.85 1.02
CA ASN A 75 -11.24 -10.87 -0.45
C ASN A 75 -9.89 -10.45 -1.03
N LEU A 76 -9.27 -9.41 -0.47
CA LEU A 76 -7.94 -8.97 -0.86
C LEU A 76 -6.92 -9.66 0.05
N ASN A 77 -6.10 -10.55 -0.53
CA ASN A 77 -5.03 -11.19 0.25
C ASN A 77 -3.95 -10.18 0.59
N HIS A 78 -3.39 -9.53 -0.41
CA HIS A 78 -2.40 -8.46 -0.26
C HIS A 78 -2.22 -7.76 -1.60
N PHE A 79 -1.54 -6.62 -1.58
CA PHE A 79 -1.06 -5.99 -2.80
C PHE A 79 0.42 -5.66 -2.64
N THR A 80 1.10 -5.52 -3.79
CA THR A 80 2.56 -5.49 -3.82
C THR A 80 3.08 -4.26 -4.53
N MET A 81 4.13 -3.65 -3.94
CA MET A 81 4.86 -2.54 -4.52
C MET A 81 6.33 -2.91 -4.63
N VAL A 82 7.04 -2.20 -5.50
CA VAL A 82 8.46 -2.47 -5.78
C VAL A 82 9.29 -1.28 -5.32
N VAL A 83 10.41 -1.56 -4.66
CA VAL A 83 11.49 -0.59 -4.42
C VAL A 83 12.73 -1.05 -5.17
N ASP A 84 13.63 -0.13 -5.44
CA ASP A 84 14.93 -0.48 -6.02
C ASP A 84 15.69 -1.39 -5.08
N ALA A 85 16.44 -2.33 -5.63
CA ALA A 85 17.22 -3.28 -4.84
C ALA A 85 18.20 -2.57 -3.89
N ALA A 86 18.76 -1.44 -4.32
CA ALA A 86 19.67 -0.64 -3.50
C ALA A 86 18.99 -0.06 -2.26
N ASP A 87 17.68 0.09 -2.26
CA ASP A 87 16.92 0.71 -1.16
C ASP A 87 16.24 -0.31 -0.24
N PHE A 88 16.32 -1.59 -0.56
CA PHE A 88 15.54 -2.61 0.15
C PHE A 88 15.87 -2.70 1.64
N ASP A 89 17.16 -2.70 1.99
CA ASP A 89 17.57 -2.74 3.40
C ASP A 89 17.18 -1.46 4.14
N THR A 90 17.35 -0.31 3.50
CA THR A 90 16.95 0.99 4.05
C THR A 90 15.45 1.03 4.29
N PHE A 91 14.67 0.47 3.38
CA PHE A 91 13.22 0.40 3.54
C PHE A 91 12.82 -0.41 4.77
N GLN A 92 13.43 -1.57 4.97
CA GLN A 92 13.14 -2.40 6.15
C GLN A 92 13.46 -1.67 7.45
N LYS A 93 14.60 -0.97 7.49
CA LYS A 93 14.98 -0.16 8.63
C LYS A 93 13.98 0.97 8.87
N HIS A 94 13.51 1.60 7.82
CA HIS A 94 12.52 2.66 7.90
C HIS A 94 11.20 2.16 8.51
N LEU A 95 10.74 0.96 8.12
CA LEU A 95 9.56 0.34 8.76
C LEU A 95 9.77 0.19 10.27
N SER A 96 10.93 -0.32 10.66
CA SER A 96 11.26 -0.51 12.08
C SER A 96 11.27 0.81 12.84
N GLU A 97 11.83 1.86 12.24
CA GLU A 97 11.87 3.19 12.85
C GLU A 97 10.49 3.80 13.04
N HIS A 98 9.52 3.40 12.23
CA HIS A 98 8.13 3.86 12.34
C HIS A 98 7.25 2.88 13.11
N GLY A 99 7.85 1.89 13.78
CA GLY A 99 7.10 0.94 14.59
C GLY A 99 6.22 -0.01 13.79
N VAL A 100 6.53 -0.25 12.52
CA VAL A 100 5.79 -1.17 11.66
C VAL A 100 6.51 -2.51 11.62
N PRO A 101 5.95 -3.56 12.24
CA PRO A 101 6.60 -4.87 12.24
C PRO A 101 6.51 -5.53 10.87
N ILE A 102 7.57 -6.24 10.50
CA ILE A 102 7.58 -7.12 9.34
C ILE A 102 7.01 -8.46 9.78
N ASP A 103 5.88 -8.86 9.18
CA ASP A 103 5.19 -10.10 9.54
C ASP A 103 5.86 -11.33 8.93
N GLU A 104 6.43 -11.18 7.74
CA GLU A 104 7.04 -12.27 7.01
C GLU A 104 8.17 -11.72 6.14
N GLY A 105 9.25 -12.48 6.03
CA GLY A 105 10.40 -12.13 5.23
C GLY A 105 11.50 -11.38 6.01
N PRO A 106 12.57 -10.95 5.32
CA PRO A 106 12.74 -11.03 3.85
C PRO A 106 12.85 -12.47 3.36
N GLY A 107 12.24 -12.72 2.22
CA GLY A 107 12.22 -14.04 1.61
C GLY A 107 12.06 -13.98 0.10
N ARG A 108 12.48 -15.05 -0.56
CA ARG A 108 12.40 -15.18 -2.01
C ARG A 108 10.95 -15.50 -2.40
N ARG A 109 10.39 -14.72 -3.31
CA ARG A 109 9.00 -14.91 -3.78
C ARG A 109 8.90 -14.65 -5.27
N TRP A 110 7.95 -15.31 -5.91
CA TRP A 110 7.59 -15.08 -7.30
C TRP A 110 6.82 -13.77 -7.44
N GLY A 111 7.06 -13.04 -8.53
CA GLY A 111 6.35 -11.79 -8.83
C GLY A 111 6.32 -11.52 -10.32
N ALA A 112 5.90 -10.31 -10.71
CA ALA A 112 5.66 -9.96 -12.11
C ALA A 112 6.89 -10.08 -13.00
N ARG A 113 8.09 -9.92 -12.44
CA ARG A 113 9.37 -10.03 -13.17
C ARG A 113 10.18 -11.26 -12.75
N GLY A 114 9.52 -12.29 -12.21
CA GLY A 114 10.18 -13.49 -11.73
C GLY A 114 10.44 -13.43 -10.23
N TYR A 115 11.47 -14.16 -9.77
CA TYR A 115 11.79 -14.17 -8.35
C TYR A 115 12.47 -12.89 -7.90
N GLY A 116 12.13 -12.46 -6.70
CA GLY A 116 12.71 -11.32 -6.03
C GLY A 116 12.72 -11.55 -4.52
N MET A 117 13.08 -10.52 -3.76
CA MET A 117 13.06 -10.56 -2.30
C MET A 117 11.92 -9.69 -1.80
N SER A 118 11.14 -10.23 -0.86
CA SER A 118 9.93 -9.57 -0.36
C SER A 118 9.88 -9.52 1.15
N VAL A 119 9.28 -8.45 1.68
CA VAL A 119 8.83 -8.35 3.07
C VAL A 119 7.35 -8.05 3.09
N TYR A 120 6.66 -8.50 4.13
CA TYR A 120 5.22 -8.32 4.31
C TYR A 120 4.96 -7.60 5.63
N PHE A 121 4.03 -6.66 5.60
CA PHE A 121 3.60 -5.91 6.76
C PHE A 121 2.15 -5.46 6.54
N SER A 122 1.56 -4.82 7.55
CA SER A 122 0.16 -4.38 7.45
C SER A 122 0.07 -2.87 7.61
N ASP A 123 -0.94 -2.29 6.94
CA ASP A 123 -1.32 -0.90 7.18
C ASP A 123 -2.13 -0.81 8.49
N PRO A 124 -2.53 0.41 8.93
CA PRO A 124 -3.28 0.57 10.18
C PRO A 124 -4.61 -0.19 10.25
N ASP A 125 -5.19 -0.55 9.11
CA ASP A 125 -6.49 -1.24 9.04
C ASP A 125 -6.35 -2.74 8.79
N GLY A 126 -5.13 -3.26 8.83
CA GLY A 126 -4.86 -4.67 8.63
C GLY A 126 -4.75 -5.09 7.17
N ASN A 127 -4.71 -4.16 6.23
CA ASN A 127 -4.46 -4.50 4.84
C ASN A 127 -3.01 -4.96 4.70
N ARG A 128 -2.83 -6.16 4.19
CA ARG A 128 -1.50 -6.74 4.05
C ARG A 128 -0.82 -6.18 2.81
N ILE A 129 0.42 -5.71 2.98
CA ILE A 129 1.22 -5.10 1.93
C ILE A 129 2.50 -5.91 1.79
N GLU A 130 2.88 -6.17 0.54
CA GLU A 130 4.18 -6.74 0.20
C GLU A 130 5.01 -5.64 -0.46
N VAL A 131 6.27 -5.46 -0.02
CA VAL A 131 7.24 -4.64 -0.74
C VAL A 131 8.40 -5.53 -1.12
N ARG A 132 8.79 -5.43 -2.38
CA ARG A 132 9.80 -6.30 -2.95
C ARG A 132 10.81 -5.54 -3.79
N CYS A 133 11.94 -6.17 -3.99
CA CYS A 133 12.95 -5.73 -4.93
C CYS A 133 13.33 -6.91 -5.84
N TYR A 134 14.02 -6.57 -6.93
CA TYR A 134 14.56 -7.56 -7.87
C TYR A 134 16.07 -7.40 -7.91
N PRO A 135 16.81 -8.01 -6.97
CA PRO A 135 18.26 -7.93 -6.97
C PRO A 135 18.84 -8.67 -8.17
N LEU A 136 20.01 -8.22 -8.62
CA LEU A 136 20.73 -8.89 -9.70
C LEU A 136 21.12 -10.31 -9.28
N GLY A 137 21.02 -11.26 -10.18
CA GLY A 137 21.41 -12.65 -9.95
C GLY A 137 20.38 -13.47 -9.19
N MET A 138 19.19 -12.99 -9.07
CA MET A 138 18.11 -13.65 -8.36
C MET A 138 17.32 -14.60 -9.30
#